data_b6176072dab8d19ae70f5b38d10df0f7
#
_entry.id   b6176072dab8d19ae70f5b38d10df0f7
#
_cell.length_a   1.000
_cell.length_b   1.000
_cell.length_c   1.000
_cell.angle_alpha   90.00
_cell.angle_beta   90.00
_cell.angle_gamma   90.00
#
_symmetry.space_group_name_H-M   'P 1'
#
loop_
_entity.id
_entity.type
_entity.pdbx_description
1 polymer ?
#
loop_
_entity_poly.entity_id
_entity_poly.type
_entity_poly.pdbx_seq_one_letter_code
_entity_poly.pdbx_strand_id
1 'polypeptide(L)'
;MKETIKMDRIEDAIADFKEGKFVIVVDDEDRENEGDLIIAAEKITPEKVNFMLKHARGVLCAPVTVSRCKELDLPHQVSDNTSVLGTPFTVTIDKLEGCTDRKSVV
;
A
#
# COMPACT_ATOMS: atom_id res chain seq x y z
N MET A 1 -31.53 2.96 8.59
CA MET A 1 -30.76 4.21 8.82
C MET A 1 -29.31 3.99 8.36
N LYS A 2 -28.87 4.80 7.43
CA LYS A 2 -27.43 4.81 7.11
C LYS A 2 -26.69 5.48 8.26
N GLU A 3 -25.78 4.76 8.88
CA GLU A 3 -24.84 5.38 9.80
C GLU A 3 -23.97 6.37 9.04
N THR A 4 -23.93 7.61 9.50
CA THR A 4 -23.04 8.62 8.92
C THR A 4 -21.64 8.39 9.49
N ILE A 5 -20.71 7.95 8.64
CA ILE A 5 -19.31 7.82 9.02
C ILE A 5 -18.72 9.22 9.11
N LYS A 6 -18.25 9.57 10.30
CA LYS A 6 -17.56 10.83 10.51
C LYS A 6 -16.11 10.68 10.11
N MET A 7 -15.67 11.45 9.12
CA MET A 7 -14.28 11.54 8.73
C MET A 7 -13.50 12.45 9.68
N ASP A 8 -12.26 12.07 9.96
CA ASP A 8 -11.35 12.93 10.69
C ASP A 8 -10.88 14.10 9.82
N ARG A 9 -10.37 15.13 10.46
CA ARG A 9 -9.81 16.28 9.74
C ARG A 9 -8.51 15.87 9.06
N ILE A 10 -8.29 16.38 7.84
CA ILE A 10 -7.08 16.06 7.09
C ILE A 10 -5.80 16.50 7.82
N GLU A 11 -5.85 17.61 8.53
CA GLU A 11 -4.72 18.11 9.32
C GLU A 11 -4.29 17.13 10.41
N ASP A 12 -5.26 16.52 11.07
CA ASP A 12 -5.03 15.52 12.12
C ASP A 12 -4.44 14.24 11.52
N ALA A 13 -4.94 13.81 10.38
CA ALA A 13 -4.42 12.65 9.66
C ALA A 13 -2.97 12.89 9.20
N ILE A 14 -2.65 14.07 8.69
CA ILE A 14 -1.29 14.43 8.30
C ILE A 14 -0.35 14.42 9.52
N ALA A 15 -0.80 14.97 10.66
CA ALA A 15 -0.01 14.97 11.89
C ALA A 15 0.29 13.53 12.35
N ASP A 16 -0.71 12.66 12.35
CA ASP A 16 -0.56 11.25 12.70
C ASP A 16 0.40 10.52 11.75
N PHE A 17 0.27 10.77 10.46
CA PHE A 17 1.16 10.19 9.44
C PHE A 17 2.62 10.59 9.66
N LYS A 18 2.88 11.85 9.98
CA LYS A 18 4.23 12.33 10.32
C LYS A 18 4.82 11.65 11.53
N GLU A 19 3.99 11.29 12.50
CA GLU A 19 4.41 10.57 13.71
C GLU A 19 4.59 9.06 13.49
N GLY A 20 4.33 8.56 12.31
CA GLY A 20 4.42 7.13 12.00
C GLY A 20 3.23 6.32 12.47
N LYS A 21 2.10 6.95 12.67
CA LYS A 21 0.84 6.27 12.96
C LYS A 21 0.17 5.81 11.68
N PHE A 22 -0.65 4.78 11.80
CA PHE A 22 -1.50 4.34 10.70
C PHE A 22 -2.63 5.33 10.43
N VAL A 23 -2.95 5.49 9.16
CA VAL A 23 -4.09 6.26 8.69
C VAL A 23 -4.90 5.38 7.73
N ILE A 24 -6.22 5.42 7.84
CA ILE A 24 -7.10 4.76 6.88
C ILE A 24 -7.59 5.82 5.91
N VAL A 25 -7.30 5.59 4.64
CA VAL A 25 -7.76 6.45 3.55
C VAL A 25 -8.86 5.73 2.80
N VAL A 26 -10.00 6.37 2.64
CA VAL A 26 -11.12 5.82 1.88
C VAL A 26 -11.32 6.66 0.63
N ASP A 27 -11.72 6.00 -0.44
CA ASP A 27 -12.06 6.67 -1.69
C ASP A 27 -13.57 6.79 -1.87
N ASP A 28 -13.96 7.40 -2.99
CA ASP A 28 -15.36 7.65 -3.32
C ASP A 28 -16.13 6.34 -3.51
N GLU A 29 -17.40 6.34 -3.12
CA GLU A 29 -18.31 5.22 -3.33
C GLU A 29 -18.44 4.85 -4.81
N ASP A 30 -18.29 5.83 -5.68
CA ASP A 30 -18.38 5.65 -7.14
C ASP A 30 -17.08 5.09 -7.75
N ARG A 31 -16.01 4.98 -6.98
CA ARG A 31 -14.74 4.41 -7.42
C ARG A 31 -14.58 3.01 -6.83
N GLU A 32 -13.64 2.80 -5.92
CA GLU A 32 -13.43 1.48 -5.30
C GLU A 32 -14.32 1.25 -4.08
N ASN A 33 -14.70 2.34 -3.39
CA ASN A 33 -15.41 2.29 -2.13
C ASN A 33 -14.72 1.36 -1.11
N GLU A 34 -13.41 1.47 -1.05
CA GLU A 34 -12.55 0.66 -0.20
C GLU A 34 -11.69 1.55 0.69
N GLY A 35 -11.26 0.99 1.81
CA GLY A 35 -10.31 1.64 2.70
C GLY A 35 -8.93 1.04 2.56
N ASP A 36 -7.91 1.90 2.50
CA ASP A 36 -6.51 1.51 2.49
C ASP A 36 -5.87 1.88 3.82
N LEU A 37 -5.17 0.92 4.43
CA LEU A 37 -4.35 1.18 5.61
C LEU A 37 -2.98 1.64 5.16
N ILE A 38 -2.61 2.86 5.50
CA ILE A 38 -1.34 3.46 5.07
C ILE A 38 -0.50 3.91 6.26
N ILE A 39 0.81 3.92 6.04
CA ILE A 39 1.80 4.42 6.98
C ILE A 39 2.97 5.00 6.19
N ALA A 40 3.65 6.00 6.76
CA ALA A 40 4.85 6.55 6.14
C ALA A 40 5.94 5.46 6.04
N ALA A 41 6.47 5.26 4.83
CA ALA A 41 7.47 4.21 4.58
C ALA A 41 8.72 4.35 5.46
N GLU A 42 9.15 5.57 5.73
CA GLU A 42 10.30 5.84 6.61
C GLU A 42 10.05 5.46 8.09
N LYS A 43 8.81 5.25 8.49
CA LYS A 43 8.42 4.90 9.85
C LYS A 43 8.02 3.43 9.98
N ILE A 44 8.16 2.64 8.93
CA ILE A 44 7.79 1.23 8.94
C ILE A 44 8.71 0.41 9.84
N THR A 45 8.15 -0.57 10.51
CA THR A 45 8.88 -1.55 11.32
C THR A 45 8.34 -2.95 11.02
N PRO A 46 9.09 -4.02 11.36
CA PRO A 46 8.58 -5.39 11.20
C PRO A 46 7.24 -5.61 11.90
N GLU A 47 7.05 -5.06 13.08
CA GLU A 47 5.81 -5.17 13.85
C GLU A 47 4.65 -4.49 13.14
N LYS A 48 4.89 -3.34 12.53
CA LYS A 48 3.87 -2.60 11.77
C LYS A 48 3.51 -3.31 10.47
N VAL A 49 4.48 -3.88 9.77
CA VAL A 49 4.23 -4.73 8.60
C VAL A 49 3.36 -5.92 8.99
N ASN A 50 3.70 -6.60 10.07
CA ASN A 50 2.92 -7.73 10.57
C ASN A 50 1.49 -7.32 10.94
N PHE A 51 1.31 -6.15 11.54
CA PHE A 51 0.01 -5.58 11.83
C PHE A 51 -0.83 -5.41 10.54
N MET A 52 -0.23 -4.85 9.51
CA MET A 52 -0.90 -4.66 8.21
C MET A 52 -1.33 -5.99 7.61
N LEU A 53 -0.43 -6.97 7.57
CA LEU A 53 -0.72 -8.30 7.03
C LEU A 53 -1.79 -9.04 7.81
N LYS A 54 -1.78 -8.90 9.12
CA LYS A 54 -2.73 -9.60 10.01
C LYS A 54 -4.12 -8.99 9.99
N HIS A 55 -4.22 -7.67 9.97
CA HIS A 55 -5.48 -6.95 10.17
C HIS A 55 -6.06 -6.34 8.91
N ALA A 56 -5.23 -5.77 8.04
CA ALA A 56 -5.71 -5.16 6.81
C ALA A 56 -5.92 -6.17 5.69
N ARG A 57 -5.09 -7.20 5.64
CA ARG A 57 -5.10 -8.23 4.57
C ARG A 57 -4.81 -7.60 3.20
N GLY A 58 -5.18 -8.25 2.12
CA GLY A 58 -4.91 -7.72 0.79
C GLY A 58 -3.42 -7.77 0.41
N VAL A 59 -2.98 -6.80 -0.37
CA VAL A 59 -1.61 -6.75 -0.90
C VAL A 59 -0.85 -5.57 -0.31
N LEU A 60 0.34 -5.86 0.24
CA LEU A 60 1.23 -4.81 0.72
C LEU A 60 1.92 -4.15 -0.46
N CYS A 61 1.70 -2.84 -0.63
CA CYS A 61 2.22 -2.07 -1.75
C CYS A 61 3.01 -0.86 -1.27
N ALA A 62 3.98 -0.44 -2.07
CA ALA A 62 4.70 0.81 -1.88
C ALA A 62 4.64 1.62 -3.17
N PRO A 63 4.08 2.84 -3.17
CA PRO A 63 4.10 3.70 -4.33
C PRO A 63 5.54 4.12 -4.67
N VAL A 64 5.90 4.02 -5.94
CA VAL A 64 7.24 4.34 -6.41
C VAL A 64 7.14 5.23 -7.64
N THR A 65 8.00 6.23 -7.75
CA THR A 65 8.04 7.10 -8.93
C THR A 65 8.50 6.34 -10.17
N VAL A 66 8.08 6.81 -11.33
CA VAL A 66 8.50 6.22 -12.61
C VAL A 66 10.02 6.23 -12.74
N SER A 67 10.69 7.32 -12.36
CA SER A 67 12.15 7.43 -12.39
C SER A 67 12.82 6.39 -11.48
N ARG A 68 12.28 6.15 -10.29
CA ARG A 68 12.80 5.16 -9.37
C ARG A 68 12.59 3.74 -9.90
N CYS A 69 11.45 3.47 -10.52
CA CYS A 69 11.21 2.19 -11.19
C CYS A 69 12.25 1.90 -12.26
N LYS A 70 12.64 2.90 -13.05
CA LYS A 70 13.68 2.76 -14.07
C LYS A 70 15.05 2.48 -13.45
N GLU A 71 15.42 3.19 -12.39
CA GLU A 71 16.68 2.96 -11.67
C GLU A 71 16.78 1.54 -11.10
N LEU A 72 15.68 1.00 -10.60
CA LEU A 72 15.60 -0.33 -10.00
C LEU A 72 15.28 -1.42 -11.01
N ASP A 73 15.09 -1.08 -12.28
CA ASP A 73 14.70 -2.02 -13.34
C ASP A 73 13.42 -2.79 -12.98
N LEU A 74 12.38 -2.03 -12.59
CA LEU A 74 11.07 -2.59 -12.26
C LEU A 74 10.08 -2.36 -13.40
N PRO A 75 9.90 -3.33 -14.31
CA PRO A 75 8.91 -3.22 -15.37
C PRO A 75 7.49 -3.44 -14.84
N HIS A 76 6.51 -3.08 -15.65
CA HIS A 76 5.12 -3.43 -15.38
C HIS A 76 4.95 -4.94 -15.25
N GLN A 77 4.09 -5.36 -14.34
CA GLN A 77 3.77 -6.77 -14.13
C GLN A 77 3.18 -7.43 -15.39
N VAL A 78 2.35 -6.66 -16.12
CA VAL A 78 1.76 -7.09 -17.38
C VAL A 78 1.89 -5.97 -18.41
N SER A 79 2.10 -6.36 -19.68
CA SER A 79 2.19 -5.40 -20.79
C SER A 79 0.79 -4.91 -21.23
N ASP A 80 -0.21 -5.77 -21.12
CA ASP A 80 -1.60 -5.45 -21.41
C ASP A 80 -2.43 -5.57 -20.14
N ASN A 81 -2.72 -4.41 -19.54
CA ASN A 81 -3.44 -4.33 -18.26
C ASN A 81 -4.95 -4.36 -18.52
N THR A 82 -5.57 -5.49 -18.24
CA THR A 82 -7.01 -5.71 -18.42
C THR A 82 -7.81 -5.49 -17.14
N SER A 83 -7.20 -5.02 -16.05
CA SER A 83 -7.92 -4.74 -14.81
C SER A 83 -8.91 -3.58 -14.99
N VAL A 84 -10.02 -3.61 -14.25
CA VAL A 84 -11.11 -2.64 -14.38
C VAL A 84 -10.61 -1.20 -14.17
N LEU A 85 -9.75 -0.99 -13.19
CA LEU A 85 -9.23 0.35 -12.85
C LEU A 85 -7.84 0.62 -13.44
N GLY A 86 -7.25 -0.34 -14.14
CA GLY A 86 -5.96 -0.18 -14.82
C GLY A 86 -4.78 0.11 -13.89
N THR A 87 -4.83 -0.32 -12.63
CA THR A 87 -3.75 -0.07 -11.67
C THR A 87 -2.40 -0.58 -12.18
N PRO A 88 -1.39 0.29 -12.33
CA PRO A 88 -0.14 -0.06 -12.99
C PRO A 88 0.85 -0.71 -12.01
N PHE A 89 0.59 -1.94 -11.60
CA PHE A 89 1.52 -2.69 -10.77
C PHE A 89 2.81 -3.01 -11.53
N THR A 90 3.93 -2.93 -10.82
CA THR A 90 5.21 -3.47 -11.30
C THR A 90 5.29 -4.96 -10.96
N VAL A 91 6.38 -5.61 -11.41
CA VAL A 91 6.74 -6.93 -10.89
C VAL A 91 6.91 -6.85 -9.37
N THR A 92 6.66 -7.94 -8.68
CA THR A 92 6.84 -8.02 -7.23
C THR A 92 8.32 -8.00 -6.87
N ILE A 93 8.63 -7.48 -5.70
CA ILE A 93 10.00 -7.38 -5.22
C ILE A 93 10.14 -8.00 -3.84
N ASP A 94 11.37 -8.40 -3.52
CA ASP A 94 11.73 -8.86 -2.19
C ASP A 94 13.15 -8.38 -1.87
N LYS A 95 13.51 -8.45 -0.61
CA LYS A 95 14.85 -8.09 -0.15
C LYS A 95 15.86 -9.17 -0.57
N LEU A 96 16.97 -8.75 -1.18
CA LEU A 96 17.98 -9.67 -1.68
C LEU A 96 18.73 -10.40 -0.55
N GLU A 97 19.07 -9.69 0.52
CA GLU A 97 19.87 -10.23 1.62
C GLU A 97 19.16 -10.06 2.96
N GLY A 98 19.42 -10.96 3.89
CA GLY A 98 18.91 -10.87 5.26
C GLY A 98 17.44 -11.22 5.42
N CYS A 99 16.84 -11.86 4.44
CA CYS A 99 15.51 -12.45 4.52
C CYS A 99 15.60 -13.97 4.49
N THR A 100 14.55 -14.62 4.97
CA THR A 100 14.41 -16.05 4.79
C THR A 100 14.14 -16.29 3.30
N ASP A 101 15.03 -17.04 2.65
CA ASP A 101 14.82 -17.49 1.28
C ASP A 101 13.65 -18.47 1.25
N ARG A 102 12.45 -17.93 1.40
CA ARG A 102 11.27 -18.69 1.07
C ARG A 102 11.15 -18.68 -0.43
N LYS A 103 11.54 -19.75 -1.05
CA LYS A 103 11.05 -20.06 -2.37
C LYS A 103 9.54 -20.11 -2.28
N SER A 104 8.91 -18.96 -2.40
CA SER A 104 7.47 -18.92 -2.50
C SER A 104 7.14 -19.68 -3.76
N VAL A 105 6.59 -20.83 -3.59
CA VAL A 105 5.87 -21.47 -4.66
C VAL A 105 4.60 -20.65 -4.84
N VAL A 106 4.63 -19.81 -5.80
CA VAL A 106 3.40 -19.16 -6.26
C VAL A 106 2.73 -20.14 -7.20
#